data_bbfffc569032cd9be57b7b14984084ac
#
_entry.id   bbfffc569032cd9be57b7b14984084ac
#
_cell.length_a   1.000
_cell.length_b   1.000
_cell.length_c   1.000
_cell.angle_alpha   90.00
_cell.angle_beta   90.00
_cell.angle_gamma   90.00
#
_symmetry.space_group_name_H-M   'P 1'
#
loop_
_entity.id
_entity.type
_entity.pdbx_description
1 polymer ?
#
loop_
_entity_poly.entity_id
_entity_poly.type
_entity_poly.pdbx_seq_one_letter_code
_entity_poly.pdbx_strand_id
1 'polypeptide(L)'
;TGIGIGYIFRDRFSLRAGFYNADKKYTASPSAYNAPASFYSYYPYLVKVDADCRVYEIPVSLGYHFGARKNHSWFASASLSSYLMKRETYNYSYKTSAWGTVQQREWSLYNSNQHLFSVIGISGGYQRKITNRISFIAEPYLRMPVNGVGYGKVKLNSAGVLFSLAVEPAAFMLRKQKK
;
A
#
# COMPACT_ATOMS: atom_id res chain seq x y z
N THR A 1 1.98 -5.42 -8.26
CA THR A 1 2.15 -4.81 -9.59
C THR A 1 1.22 -3.63 -9.76
N GLY A 2 1.62 -2.61 -10.56
CA GLY A 2 0.79 -1.43 -10.79
C GLY A 2 1.34 -0.53 -11.86
N ILE A 3 0.58 0.51 -12.14
CA ILE A 3 0.93 1.58 -13.08
C ILE A 3 0.73 2.93 -12.39
N GLY A 4 1.43 3.94 -12.85
CA GLY A 4 1.27 5.29 -12.32
C GLY A 4 1.65 6.35 -13.35
N ILE A 5 1.22 7.55 -13.06
CA ILE A 5 1.61 8.75 -13.78
C ILE A 5 2.27 9.71 -12.80
N GLY A 6 3.18 10.52 -13.30
CA GLY A 6 3.87 11.52 -12.48
C GLY A 6 4.18 12.77 -13.28
N TYR A 7 4.18 13.88 -12.60
CA TYR A 7 4.56 15.17 -13.15
C TYR A 7 5.62 15.82 -12.27
N ILE A 8 6.72 16.26 -12.87
CA ILE A 8 7.81 16.99 -12.19
C ILE A 8 7.67 18.48 -12.51
N PHE A 9 7.55 19.31 -11.47
CA PHE A 9 7.45 20.75 -11.58
C PHE A 9 8.62 21.45 -10.85
N ARG A 10 9.01 22.60 -11.38
CA ARG A 10 10.17 23.37 -10.86
C ARG A 10 11.44 22.53 -10.73
N ASP A 11 11.61 21.48 -11.53
CA ASP A 11 12.75 20.54 -11.57
C ASP A 11 13.09 19.83 -10.25
N ARG A 12 12.30 20.05 -9.20
CA ARG A 12 12.54 19.49 -7.85
C ARG A 12 11.34 18.81 -7.23
N PHE A 13 10.12 19.25 -7.53
CA PHE A 13 8.93 18.69 -6.94
C PHE A 13 8.26 17.72 -7.93
N SER A 14 7.74 16.63 -7.43
CA SER A 14 6.96 15.69 -8.23
C SER A 14 5.63 15.39 -7.58
N LEU A 15 4.58 15.34 -8.38
CA LEU A 15 3.28 14.79 -8.00
C LEU A 15 3.10 13.49 -8.75
N ARG A 16 2.81 12.41 -8.04
CA ARG A 16 2.60 11.08 -8.63
C ARG A 16 1.27 10.52 -8.15
N ALA A 17 0.56 9.85 -9.05
CA ALA A 17 -0.61 9.05 -8.73
C ALA A 17 -0.47 7.67 -9.37
N GLY A 18 -1.01 6.64 -8.74
CA GLY A 18 -0.88 5.28 -9.24
C GLY A 18 -2.08 4.40 -8.90
N PHE A 19 -2.07 3.23 -9.50
CA PHE A 19 -2.98 2.15 -9.21
C PHE A 19 -2.17 0.86 -9.08
N TYR A 20 -2.26 0.21 -7.92
CA TYR A 20 -1.50 -0.99 -7.60
C TYR A 20 -2.42 -2.10 -7.14
N ASN A 21 -2.14 -3.32 -7.60
CA ASN A 21 -2.73 -4.54 -7.07
C ASN A 21 -1.69 -5.21 -6.16
N ALA A 22 -2.07 -5.43 -4.90
CA ALA A 22 -1.21 -6.01 -3.88
C ALA A 22 -1.96 -7.06 -3.07
N ASP A 23 -1.31 -8.19 -2.81
CA ASP A 23 -1.77 -9.16 -1.83
C ASP A 23 -1.13 -8.85 -0.47
N LYS A 24 -1.95 -8.78 0.58
CA LYS A 24 -1.52 -8.53 1.96
C LYS A 24 -1.91 -9.70 2.83
N LYS A 25 -0.90 -10.37 3.40
CA LYS A 25 -1.08 -11.47 4.34
C LYS A 25 -0.63 -11.04 5.72
N TYR A 26 -1.43 -11.36 6.72
CA TYR A 26 -1.08 -11.04 8.10
C TYR A 26 -1.74 -12.00 9.09
N THR A 27 -1.15 -12.07 10.27
CA THR A 27 -1.73 -12.71 11.43
C THR A 27 -2.01 -11.64 12.49
N ALA A 28 -3.23 -11.64 13.03
CA ALA A 28 -3.63 -10.74 14.10
C ALA A 28 -3.94 -11.53 15.38
N SER A 29 -3.48 -10.99 16.52
CA SER A 29 -3.95 -11.43 17.84
C SER A 29 -5.38 -10.96 18.09
N PRO A 30 -6.13 -11.59 19.03
CA PRO A 30 -7.48 -11.12 19.37
C PRO A 30 -7.53 -9.66 19.81
N SER A 31 -6.51 -9.16 20.49
CA SER A 31 -6.40 -7.78 20.97
C SER A 31 -6.19 -6.76 19.84
N ALA A 32 -5.62 -7.19 18.71
CA ALA A 32 -5.40 -6.34 17.54
C ALA A 32 -6.54 -6.41 16.51
N TYR A 33 -7.50 -7.32 16.71
CA TYR A 33 -8.62 -7.54 15.80
C TYR A 33 -9.88 -6.90 16.36
N ASN A 34 -10.34 -5.81 15.76
CA ASN A 34 -11.47 -5.01 16.23
C ASN A 34 -12.70 -5.19 15.33
N ALA A 35 -13.26 -6.38 15.32
CA ALA A 35 -14.49 -6.69 14.61
C ALA A 35 -15.73 -6.08 15.32
N PRO A 36 -16.90 -5.99 14.65
CA PRO A 36 -18.16 -5.61 15.29
C PRO A 36 -18.51 -6.52 16.47
N ALA A 37 -19.23 -5.99 17.48
CA ALA A 37 -19.57 -6.73 18.69
C ALA A 37 -20.28 -8.06 18.43
N SER A 38 -21.15 -8.12 17.42
CA SER A 38 -21.83 -9.34 17.00
C SER A 38 -20.89 -10.49 16.60
N PHE A 39 -19.69 -10.17 16.12
CA PHE A 39 -18.67 -11.17 15.78
C PHE A 39 -18.28 -12.00 17.01
N TYR A 40 -18.07 -11.35 18.15
CA TYR A 40 -17.61 -12.01 19.38
C TYR A 40 -18.67 -12.92 20.02
N SER A 41 -19.96 -12.76 19.66
CA SER A 41 -21.02 -13.70 20.07
C SER A 41 -20.85 -15.05 19.37
N TYR A 42 -20.29 -15.08 18.17
CA TYR A 42 -19.99 -16.32 17.44
C TYR A 42 -18.61 -16.90 17.76
N TYR A 43 -17.65 -16.05 18.18
CA TYR A 43 -16.25 -16.41 18.43
C TYR A 43 -15.77 -15.90 19.79
N PRO A 44 -16.37 -16.37 20.93
CA PRO A 44 -16.13 -15.80 22.27
C PRO A 44 -14.68 -15.99 22.73
N TYR A 45 -14.01 -17.06 22.30
CA TYR A 45 -12.62 -17.37 22.65
C TYR A 45 -11.78 -17.39 21.38
N LEU A 46 -11.69 -16.23 20.70
CA LEU A 46 -10.81 -16.05 19.55
C LEU A 46 -9.35 -16.24 19.98
N VAL A 47 -8.58 -17.04 19.24
CA VAL A 47 -7.18 -17.33 19.51
C VAL A 47 -6.28 -16.56 18.56
N LYS A 48 -6.62 -16.60 17.27
CA LYS A 48 -5.82 -16.02 16.19
C LYS A 48 -6.67 -15.79 14.96
N VAL A 49 -6.29 -14.78 14.17
CA VAL A 49 -6.88 -14.51 12.86
C VAL A 49 -5.76 -14.45 11.83
N ASP A 50 -5.77 -15.36 10.88
CA ASP A 50 -4.92 -15.27 9.69
C ASP A 50 -5.74 -14.69 8.54
N ALA A 51 -5.21 -13.70 7.88
CA ALA A 51 -5.88 -13.01 6.78
C ALA A 51 -5.05 -12.99 5.51
N ASP A 52 -5.73 -13.21 4.37
CA ASP A 52 -5.20 -13.06 3.02
C ASP A 52 -6.12 -12.09 2.26
N CYS A 53 -5.62 -10.89 2.00
CA CYS A 53 -6.40 -9.81 1.43
C CYS A 53 -5.81 -9.36 0.10
N ARG A 54 -6.63 -9.32 -0.96
CA ARG A 54 -6.29 -8.65 -2.20
C ARG A 54 -6.80 -7.23 -2.19
N VAL A 55 -5.88 -6.28 -2.37
CA VAL A 55 -6.14 -4.85 -2.21
C VAL A 55 -5.76 -4.11 -3.48
N TYR A 56 -6.66 -3.27 -3.97
CA TYR A 56 -6.32 -2.22 -4.93
C TYR A 56 -5.94 -0.96 -4.14
N GLU A 57 -4.73 -0.49 -4.37
CA GLU A 57 -4.19 0.70 -3.74
C GLU A 57 -4.09 1.84 -4.75
N ILE A 58 -4.62 3.00 -4.37
CA ILE A 58 -4.56 4.24 -5.14
C ILE A 58 -3.78 5.27 -4.31
N PRO A 59 -2.44 5.34 -4.46
CA PRO A 59 -1.62 6.35 -3.81
C PRO A 59 -1.62 7.66 -4.62
N VAL A 60 -1.61 8.76 -3.87
CA VAL A 60 -1.19 10.08 -4.36
C VAL A 60 0.02 10.48 -3.54
N SER A 61 1.12 10.85 -4.19
CA SER A 61 2.36 11.18 -3.52
C SER A 61 2.97 12.49 -4.01
N LEU A 62 3.51 13.25 -3.06
CA LEU A 62 4.32 14.44 -3.30
C LEU A 62 5.76 14.12 -3.00
N GLY A 63 6.66 14.38 -3.94
CA GLY A 63 8.08 14.10 -3.83
C GLY A 63 8.94 15.34 -4.01
N TYR A 64 10.11 15.31 -3.39
CA TYR A 64 11.16 16.29 -3.56
C TYR A 64 12.43 15.63 -4.07
N HIS A 65 12.96 16.11 -5.21
CA HIS A 65 14.16 15.60 -5.85
C HIS A 65 15.37 16.43 -5.47
N PHE A 66 16.45 15.76 -5.09
CA PHE A 66 17.72 16.38 -4.69
C PHE A 66 18.90 15.62 -5.30
N GLY A 67 20.08 16.24 -5.28
CA GLY A 67 21.27 15.60 -5.83
C GLY A 67 21.16 15.24 -7.31
N ALA A 68 20.33 15.98 -8.07
CA ALA A 68 20.10 15.73 -9.47
C ALA A 68 21.40 15.96 -10.26
N ARG A 69 21.86 14.91 -10.94
CA ARG A 69 22.94 14.92 -11.92
C ARG A 69 22.40 14.48 -13.28
N LYS A 70 23.22 14.56 -14.31
CA LYS A 70 22.82 14.25 -15.70
C LYS A 70 22.07 12.92 -15.84
N ASN A 71 22.48 11.89 -15.09
CA ASN A 71 21.97 10.53 -15.25
C ASN A 71 21.29 9.95 -14.02
N HIS A 72 21.28 10.64 -12.88
CA HIS A 72 20.64 10.13 -11.67
C HIS A 72 20.13 11.25 -10.76
N SER A 73 19.19 10.92 -9.93
CA SER A 73 18.65 11.79 -8.87
C SER A 73 18.20 10.96 -7.68
N TRP A 74 18.24 11.58 -6.50
CA TRP A 74 17.61 11.08 -5.29
C TRP A 74 16.31 11.82 -5.08
N PHE A 75 15.37 11.18 -4.41
CA PHE A 75 14.13 11.83 -3.99
C PHE A 75 13.65 11.29 -2.66
N ALA A 76 12.88 12.10 -1.95
CA ALA A 76 12.06 11.70 -0.82
C ALA A 76 10.60 12.03 -1.15
N SER A 77 9.66 11.22 -0.70
CA SER A 77 8.24 11.50 -0.92
C SER A 77 7.36 11.12 0.27
N ALA A 78 6.26 11.84 0.38
CA ALA A 78 5.14 11.50 1.26
C ALA A 78 3.93 11.14 0.39
N SER A 79 3.15 10.19 0.84
CA SER A 79 1.98 9.70 0.10
C SER A 79 0.77 9.51 0.99
N LEU A 80 -0.39 9.61 0.38
CA LEU A 80 -1.67 9.28 0.96
C LEU A 80 -2.35 8.27 0.04
N SER A 81 -2.70 7.10 0.57
CA SER A 81 -3.26 5.99 -0.21
C SER A 81 -4.67 5.65 0.21
N SER A 82 -5.48 5.30 -0.78
CA SER A 82 -6.79 4.69 -0.60
C SER A 82 -6.69 3.19 -0.89
N TYR A 83 -7.34 2.37 -0.05
CA TYR A 83 -7.42 0.92 -0.21
C TYR A 83 -8.84 0.50 -0.55
N LEU A 84 -8.99 -0.23 -1.65
CA LEU A 84 -10.22 -0.89 -2.05
C LEU A 84 -10.00 -2.39 -1.88
N MET A 85 -10.69 -2.99 -0.91
CA MET A 85 -10.55 -4.41 -0.58
C MET A 85 -11.30 -5.24 -1.61
N LYS A 86 -10.57 -5.91 -2.52
CA LYS A 86 -11.16 -6.75 -3.57
C LYS A 86 -11.63 -8.08 -3.05
N ARG A 87 -10.80 -8.72 -2.23
CA ARG A 87 -11.08 -9.98 -1.54
C ARG A 87 -10.42 -9.97 -0.19
N GLU A 88 -11.14 -10.38 0.82
CA GLU A 88 -10.64 -10.57 2.17
C GLU A 88 -11.00 -11.99 2.59
N THR A 89 -10.03 -12.84 2.83
CA THR A 89 -10.20 -14.20 3.34
C THR A 89 -9.60 -14.26 4.73
N TYR A 90 -10.41 -14.65 5.69
CA TYR A 90 -10.04 -14.76 7.10
C TYR A 90 -10.15 -16.20 7.57
N ASN A 91 -9.12 -16.71 8.19
CA ASN A 91 -9.14 -18.00 8.87
C ASN A 91 -9.10 -17.72 10.39
N TYR A 92 -10.24 -17.94 11.04
CA TYR A 92 -10.41 -17.74 12.47
C TYR A 92 -10.06 -19.02 13.22
N SER A 93 -9.07 -18.95 14.11
CA SER A 93 -8.78 -19.98 15.09
C SER A 93 -9.45 -19.59 16.41
N TYR A 94 -10.39 -20.36 16.89
CA TYR A 94 -11.17 -20.06 18.10
C TYR A 94 -11.48 -21.31 18.90
N LYS A 95 -11.92 -21.13 20.15
CA LYS A 95 -12.44 -22.20 21.00
C LYS A 95 -13.91 -21.93 21.33
N THR A 96 -14.68 -22.97 21.51
CA THR A 96 -16.10 -22.89 21.93
C THR A 96 -16.28 -22.71 23.44
N SER A 97 -15.26 -23.12 24.22
CA SER A 97 -15.18 -22.91 25.67
C SER A 97 -13.72 -22.66 26.07
N ALA A 98 -13.50 -22.15 27.29
CA ALA A 98 -12.16 -21.84 27.82
C ALA A 98 -11.20 -23.05 27.75
N TRP A 99 -11.70 -24.26 27.92
CA TRP A 99 -10.95 -25.53 27.94
C TRP A 99 -11.12 -26.36 26.67
N GLY A 100 -11.85 -25.83 25.68
CA GLY A 100 -12.13 -26.53 24.44
C GLY A 100 -10.92 -26.62 23.50
N THR A 101 -11.01 -27.52 22.53
CA THR A 101 -10.04 -27.63 21.43
C THR A 101 -10.14 -26.44 20.49
N VAL A 102 -9.03 -26.07 19.84
CA VAL A 102 -9.01 -25.01 18.83
C VAL A 102 -9.70 -25.52 17.57
N GLN A 103 -10.69 -24.76 17.12
CA GLN A 103 -11.38 -24.98 15.86
C GLN A 103 -10.96 -23.88 14.87
N GLN A 104 -11.08 -24.19 13.58
CA GLN A 104 -10.81 -23.23 12.50
C GLN A 104 -12.05 -23.04 11.64
N ARG A 105 -12.26 -21.79 11.22
CA ARG A 105 -13.32 -21.44 10.29
C ARG A 105 -12.82 -20.38 9.32
N GLU A 106 -13.00 -20.65 8.03
CA GLU A 106 -12.70 -19.70 6.97
C GLU A 106 -13.96 -18.89 6.62
N TRP A 107 -13.74 -17.61 6.36
CA TRP A 107 -14.76 -16.69 5.90
C TRP A 107 -14.18 -15.70 4.91
N SER A 108 -14.91 -15.44 3.82
CA SER A 108 -14.45 -14.55 2.76
C SER A 108 -15.47 -13.47 2.45
N LEU A 109 -14.96 -12.27 2.22
CA LEU A 109 -15.70 -11.09 1.77
C LEU A 109 -15.16 -10.60 0.43
N TYR A 110 -16.04 -10.08 -0.40
CA TYR A 110 -15.67 -9.53 -1.69
C TYR A 110 -16.22 -8.12 -1.84
N ASN A 111 -15.34 -7.16 -2.22
CA ASN A 111 -15.68 -5.75 -2.50
C ASN A 111 -16.46 -5.05 -1.36
N SER A 112 -16.28 -5.46 -0.12
CA SER A 112 -17.11 -5.00 1.01
C SER A 112 -16.52 -3.81 1.74
N ASN A 113 -15.20 -3.66 1.75
CA ASN A 113 -14.54 -2.63 2.53
C ASN A 113 -13.76 -1.66 1.64
N GLN A 114 -13.91 -0.37 1.93
CA GLN A 114 -13.19 0.71 1.28
C GLN A 114 -12.60 1.64 2.34
N HIS A 115 -11.34 1.97 2.19
CA HIS A 115 -10.61 2.82 3.12
C HIS A 115 -9.97 3.97 2.33
N LEU A 116 -10.75 5.04 2.12
CA LEU A 116 -10.28 6.21 1.37
C LEU A 116 -9.31 7.03 2.21
N PHE A 117 -8.17 7.38 1.61
CA PHE A 117 -7.12 8.21 2.22
C PHE A 117 -6.71 7.78 3.63
N SER A 118 -6.72 6.48 3.87
CA SER A 118 -6.54 5.89 5.21
C SER A 118 -5.12 5.43 5.50
N VAL A 119 -4.21 5.52 4.53
CA VAL A 119 -2.83 5.06 4.68
C VAL A 119 -1.86 6.18 4.31
N ILE A 120 -1.05 6.57 5.29
CA ILE A 120 0.06 7.51 5.07
C ILE A 120 1.31 6.70 4.71
N GLY A 121 2.06 7.18 3.72
CA GLY A 121 3.33 6.60 3.33
C GLY A 121 4.45 7.63 3.30
N ILE A 122 5.64 7.16 3.62
CA ILE A 122 6.89 7.87 3.37
C ILE A 122 7.81 6.96 2.56
N SER A 123 8.58 7.55 1.66
CA SER A 123 9.56 6.82 0.88
C SER A 123 10.76 7.69 0.55
N GLY A 124 11.86 7.04 0.24
CA GLY A 124 13.00 7.66 -0.38
C GLY A 124 13.43 6.80 -1.57
N GLY A 125 13.97 7.39 -2.61
CA GLY A 125 14.30 6.60 -3.77
C GLY A 125 15.48 7.15 -4.57
N TYR A 126 15.99 6.25 -5.39
CA TYR A 126 17.04 6.52 -6.36
C TYR A 126 16.50 6.27 -7.75
N GLN A 127 16.61 7.28 -8.60
CA GLN A 127 16.26 7.21 -10.01
C GLN A 127 17.52 7.28 -10.86
N ARG A 128 17.66 6.35 -11.81
CA ARG A 128 18.76 6.31 -12.79
C ARG A 128 18.21 6.28 -14.21
N LYS A 129 18.66 7.19 -15.06
CA LYS A 129 18.36 7.17 -16.49
C LYS A 129 19.13 6.02 -17.16
N ILE A 130 18.39 5.12 -17.81
CA ILE A 130 18.94 4.06 -18.65
C ILE A 130 19.11 4.59 -20.07
N THR A 131 18.09 5.29 -20.56
CA THR A 131 18.09 5.98 -21.84
C THR A 131 17.56 7.40 -21.67
N ASN A 132 17.54 8.19 -22.75
CA ASN A 132 16.94 9.54 -22.70
C ASN A 132 15.43 9.54 -22.37
N ARG A 133 14.74 8.40 -22.44
CA ARG A 133 13.31 8.26 -22.20
C ARG A 133 12.94 7.30 -21.08
N ILE A 134 13.86 6.43 -20.69
CA ILE A 134 13.59 5.37 -19.71
C ILE A 134 14.48 5.56 -18.50
N SER A 135 13.87 5.56 -17.34
CA SER A 135 14.56 5.60 -16.05
C SER A 135 14.14 4.39 -15.20
N PHE A 136 15.10 3.82 -14.50
CA PHE A 136 14.88 2.85 -13.44
C PHE A 136 14.78 3.57 -12.11
N ILE A 137 13.83 3.15 -11.27
CA ILE A 137 13.59 3.70 -9.94
C ILE A 137 13.60 2.56 -8.93
N ALA A 138 14.37 2.71 -7.85
CA ALA A 138 14.32 1.88 -6.66
C ALA A 138 13.85 2.76 -5.50
N GLU A 139 12.72 2.40 -4.88
CA GLU A 139 12.03 3.22 -3.88
C GLU A 139 11.66 2.39 -2.65
N PRO A 140 12.53 2.32 -1.62
CA PRO A 140 12.13 1.84 -0.32
C PRO A 140 11.03 2.73 0.27
N TYR A 141 10.03 2.08 0.89
CA TYR A 141 8.87 2.75 1.46
C TYR A 141 8.46 2.17 2.81
N LEU A 142 7.82 3.01 3.60
CA LEU A 142 7.08 2.64 4.80
C LEU A 142 5.65 3.19 4.69
N ARG A 143 4.65 2.36 4.99
CA ARG A 143 3.24 2.72 4.98
C ARG A 143 2.60 2.38 6.30
N MET A 144 1.83 3.32 6.83
CA MET A 144 1.17 3.23 8.12
C MET A 144 -0.30 3.60 7.95
N PRO A 145 -1.24 2.72 8.31
CA PRO A 145 -2.65 3.07 8.27
C PRO A 145 -2.97 4.04 9.42
N VAL A 146 -3.67 5.10 9.10
CA VAL A 146 -4.21 6.05 10.08
C VAL A 146 -5.34 5.41 10.86
N ASN A 147 -6.21 4.69 10.13
CA ASN A 147 -7.31 3.91 10.68
C ASN A 147 -7.09 2.43 10.37
N GLY A 148 -7.70 1.55 11.18
CA GLY A 148 -7.67 0.12 10.89
C GLY A 148 -8.27 -0.21 9.53
N VAL A 149 -7.70 -1.18 8.83
CA VAL A 149 -8.13 -1.64 7.50
C VAL A 149 -8.73 -3.04 7.56
N GLY A 150 -9.60 -3.36 6.60
CA GLY A 150 -10.33 -4.61 6.53
C GLY A 150 -11.48 -4.72 7.54
N TYR A 151 -12.17 -5.85 7.54
CA TYR A 151 -13.29 -6.12 8.43
C TYR A 151 -12.91 -6.02 9.92
N GLY A 152 -11.74 -6.51 10.28
CA GLY A 152 -11.22 -6.47 11.66
C GLY A 152 -10.55 -5.17 12.06
N LYS A 153 -10.56 -4.14 11.22
CA LYS A 153 -9.95 -2.82 11.47
C LYS A 153 -8.51 -2.92 12.02
N VAL A 154 -7.70 -3.80 11.45
CA VAL A 154 -6.34 -4.04 11.90
C VAL A 154 -5.40 -2.94 11.39
N LYS A 155 -4.52 -2.44 12.26
CA LYS A 155 -3.48 -1.46 11.87
C LYS A 155 -2.26 -2.22 11.35
N LEU A 156 -2.15 -2.32 10.02
CA LEU A 156 -1.07 -3.05 9.35
C LEU A 156 -0.04 -2.08 8.78
N ASN A 157 1.08 -1.94 9.48
CA ASN A 157 2.24 -1.27 8.91
C ASN A 157 2.86 -2.16 7.83
N SER A 158 3.33 -1.57 6.75
CA SER A 158 4.02 -2.29 5.68
C SER A 158 5.26 -1.53 5.23
N ALA A 159 6.33 -2.28 5.00
CA ALA A 159 7.57 -1.77 4.45
C ALA A 159 8.01 -2.65 3.28
N GLY A 160 8.74 -2.07 2.33
CA GLY A 160 9.24 -2.80 1.18
C GLY A 160 10.05 -1.91 0.27
N VAL A 161 10.44 -2.47 -0.88
CA VAL A 161 11.12 -1.74 -1.95
C VAL A 161 10.29 -1.88 -3.22
N LEU A 162 9.93 -0.75 -3.82
CA LEU A 162 9.26 -0.70 -5.11
C LEU A 162 10.30 -0.49 -6.22
N PHE A 163 10.32 -1.38 -7.20
CA PHE A 163 11.10 -1.22 -8.42
C PHE A 163 10.18 -0.81 -9.56
N SER A 164 10.54 0.26 -10.29
CA SER A 164 9.72 0.81 -11.35
C SER A 164 10.55 1.22 -12.56
N LEU A 165 9.92 1.16 -13.73
CA LEU A 165 10.41 1.76 -14.95
C LEU A 165 9.54 2.97 -15.28
N ALA A 166 10.14 4.15 -15.35
CA ALA A 166 9.49 5.37 -15.75
C ALA A 166 9.82 5.68 -17.21
N VAL A 167 8.78 5.99 -18.00
CA VAL A 167 8.93 6.37 -19.41
C VAL A 167 8.49 7.83 -19.57
N GLU A 168 9.39 8.67 -20.10
CA GLU A 168 9.10 10.07 -20.43
C GLU A 168 8.56 10.17 -21.86
N PRO A 169 7.29 10.62 -22.06
CA PRO A 169 6.73 10.79 -23.42
C PRO A 169 7.48 11.85 -24.24
N ALA A 170 7.64 11.61 -25.54
CA ALA A 170 8.39 12.49 -26.46
C ALA A 170 7.87 13.96 -26.48
N ALA A 171 6.57 14.15 -26.32
CA ALA A 171 5.94 15.49 -26.28
C ALA A 171 6.44 16.37 -25.11
N PHE A 172 6.90 15.76 -24.03
CA PHE A 172 7.43 16.49 -22.89
C PHE A 172 8.86 17.00 -23.10
N MET A 173 9.66 16.33 -23.94
CA MET A 173 11.03 16.75 -24.27
C MET A 173 11.08 18.00 -25.14
N LEU A 174 10.14 18.16 -26.07
CA LEU A 174 10.07 19.32 -26.94
C LEU A 174 9.81 20.64 -26.16
N ARG A 175 9.21 20.55 -24.99
CA ARG A 175 8.96 21.71 -24.13
C ARG A 175 10.17 22.11 -23.28
N LYS A 176 11.07 21.17 -22.99
CA LYS A 176 12.33 21.44 -22.25
C LYS A 176 13.42 22.07 -23.12
N GLN A 177 13.38 21.88 -24.45
CA GLN A 177 14.35 22.48 -25.38
C GLN A 177 14.02 23.94 -25.78
N LYS A 178 12.79 24.42 -25.45
CA LYS A 178 12.35 25.79 -25.76
C LYS A 178 12.52 26.79 -24.60
N LYS A 179 13.20 26.40 -23.52
CA LYS A 179 13.58 27.27 -22.41
C LYS A 179 15.11 27.25 -22.27
#